data_31370420f56426f14a2229bea068b5e7
#
_entry.id   31370420f56426f14a2229bea068b5e7
#
_cell.length_a   1.000
_cell.length_b   1.000
_cell.length_c   1.000
_cell.angle_alpha   90.00
_cell.angle_beta   90.00
_cell.angle_gamma   90.00
#
_symmetry.space_group_name_H-M   'P 1'
#
loop_
_entity.id
_entity.type
_entity.pdbx_description
1 polymer ?
#
loop_
_entity_poly.entity_id
_entity_poly.type
_entity_poly.pdbx_seq_one_letter_code
_entity_poly.pdbx_strand_id
1 'polypeptide(L)'
;MEARSVERKLAAIFAADVEGYSRLMGQDEVGTLRTLTAYRVITDRLIASHRGRIFTTAGDSLVADFASSVDAVECAVEVQDAIAKENSNRPAGEQMRFRIGIHVGDIIVQGDNLFGDAVNVAARLEALAEPGGISVSGTVQDQIGTKLPVEFIDLGPQQVKNITQPIRAYRVQSATSPAVKPGMGPLLPLPDKPSIAVLPFTNMSGDPEQEYFADGMVEEIITALSLIRWLFVIARNSSFTYKGQAIDLEQVGRELGVRYVLEGSVRKASGRVRITAQLIDALSGTHIWADRFDGPMEEVFDLQDEVASCVAGVIEPALQAAETARSVGRPTHDLTAYDLYLRAYAMGLASARHIPEALSLMEQAIGRDPRYGPALAWAAGCCARLLRGGQSENTEADRRKGTEFARRALEVAGDDPGVLVDAAHALASFGEDTGSMLALVDPALALNPNFARGWHISGLLRLWAGQPEIAIEHVETSLRLSPRARVGPAFSVIGSAHFYARRFDKAVPKLLLAIQDDPTSAQAYRSLAACYAHMGRLDDARETVERLRAITSEMVPTLSVLKPEYRELYLSGLRLAAGDTK
;
A
#
# COMPACT_ATOMS: atom_id res chain seq x y z
N MET A 1 -10.07 -58.49 8.97
CA MET A 1 -9.66 -57.24 8.33
C MET A 1 -9.00 -57.60 7.01
N GLU A 2 -9.71 -57.49 5.91
CA GLU A 2 -9.16 -57.72 4.57
C GLU A 2 -8.12 -56.66 4.29
N ALA A 3 -6.91 -57.08 3.92
CA ALA A 3 -5.86 -56.17 3.46
C ALA A 3 -6.35 -55.48 2.18
N ARG A 4 -6.68 -54.17 2.24
CA ARG A 4 -6.99 -53.37 1.06
C ARG A 4 -5.81 -53.44 0.11
N SER A 5 -6.02 -53.97 -1.08
CA SER A 5 -4.98 -54.11 -2.11
C SER A 5 -4.43 -52.72 -2.48
N VAL A 6 -3.15 -52.57 -2.36
CA VAL A 6 -2.41 -51.39 -2.84
C VAL A 6 -2.08 -51.67 -4.30
N GLU A 7 -2.66 -50.89 -5.22
CA GLU A 7 -2.41 -51.04 -6.66
C GLU A 7 -1.49 -49.89 -7.12
N ARG A 8 -0.38 -50.22 -7.79
CA ARG A 8 0.47 -49.25 -8.49
C ARG A 8 0.14 -49.24 -9.97
N LYS A 9 -0.05 -48.05 -10.56
CA LYS A 9 -0.26 -47.90 -12.00
C LYS A 9 0.35 -46.60 -12.52
N LEU A 10 0.72 -46.62 -13.79
CA LEU A 10 1.05 -45.41 -14.55
C LEU A 10 -0.25 -44.75 -15.03
N ALA A 11 -0.46 -43.45 -14.74
CA ALA A 11 -1.66 -42.75 -15.14
C ALA A 11 -1.35 -41.28 -15.44
N ALA A 12 -2.20 -40.66 -16.26
CA ALA A 12 -2.21 -39.22 -16.44
C ALA A 12 -3.11 -38.60 -15.33
N ILE A 13 -2.52 -37.77 -14.51
CA ILE A 13 -3.19 -37.08 -13.44
C ILE A 13 -3.62 -35.69 -13.93
N PHE A 14 -4.91 -35.41 -13.77
CA PHE A 14 -5.56 -34.17 -14.09
C PHE A 14 -5.89 -33.48 -12.75
N ALA A 15 -5.30 -32.33 -12.50
CA ALA A 15 -5.61 -31.47 -11.37
C ALA A 15 -6.26 -30.18 -11.88
N ALA A 16 -7.34 -29.75 -11.24
CA ALA A 16 -8.02 -28.49 -11.58
C ALA A 16 -8.44 -27.75 -10.33
N ASP A 17 -8.41 -26.42 -10.41
CA ASP A 17 -8.73 -25.47 -9.34
C ASP A 17 -9.41 -24.22 -9.91
N VAL A 18 -10.24 -23.54 -9.11
CA VAL A 18 -10.90 -22.28 -9.52
C VAL A 18 -10.08 -21.08 -9.12
N GLU A 19 -9.70 -20.28 -10.09
CA GLU A 19 -8.99 -19.02 -9.84
C GLU A 19 -9.80 -18.08 -8.94
N GLY A 20 -9.17 -17.61 -7.83
CA GLY A 20 -9.77 -16.64 -6.93
C GLY A 20 -11.00 -17.12 -6.14
N TYR A 21 -11.18 -18.43 -5.95
CA TYR A 21 -12.33 -19.00 -5.25
C TYR A 21 -12.60 -18.39 -3.87
N SER A 22 -11.56 -18.21 -3.03
CA SER A 22 -11.71 -17.58 -1.71
C SER A 22 -12.25 -16.16 -1.79
N ARG A 23 -11.91 -15.40 -2.84
CA ARG A 23 -12.40 -14.04 -3.08
C ARG A 23 -13.90 -14.08 -3.45
N LEU A 24 -14.29 -15.01 -4.33
CA LEU A 24 -15.69 -15.19 -4.73
C LEU A 24 -16.56 -15.59 -3.53
N MET A 25 -16.07 -16.52 -2.71
CA MET A 25 -16.72 -16.94 -1.45
C MET A 25 -16.90 -15.77 -0.47
N GLY A 26 -15.92 -14.88 -0.38
CA GLY A 26 -15.98 -13.68 0.47
C GLY A 26 -16.97 -12.62 -0.03
N GLN A 27 -17.32 -12.63 -1.30
CA GLN A 27 -18.28 -11.70 -1.90
C GLN A 27 -19.74 -12.21 -1.85
N ASP A 28 -19.96 -13.46 -2.22
CA ASP A 28 -21.26 -14.16 -2.19
C ASP A 28 -21.04 -15.67 -2.03
N GLU A 29 -21.11 -16.15 -0.80
CA GLU A 29 -20.89 -17.57 -0.47
C GLU A 29 -21.93 -18.48 -1.16
N VAL A 30 -23.20 -18.15 -1.08
CA VAL A 30 -24.29 -18.97 -1.62
C VAL A 30 -24.30 -18.99 -3.14
N GLY A 31 -24.10 -17.84 -3.78
CA GLY A 31 -24.02 -17.72 -5.24
C GLY A 31 -22.79 -18.44 -5.78
N THR A 32 -21.64 -18.31 -5.10
CA THR A 32 -20.37 -18.99 -5.45
C THR A 32 -20.53 -20.51 -5.40
N LEU A 33 -21.10 -21.06 -4.31
CA LEU A 33 -21.34 -22.50 -4.20
C LEU A 33 -22.31 -23.02 -5.26
N ARG A 34 -23.37 -22.27 -5.57
CA ARG A 34 -24.32 -22.62 -6.64
C ARG A 34 -23.65 -22.65 -8.00
N THR A 35 -22.81 -21.67 -8.29
CA THR A 35 -22.05 -21.57 -9.55
C THR A 35 -21.02 -22.68 -9.66
N LEU A 36 -20.26 -22.95 -8.60
CA LEU A 36 -19.31 -24.07 -8.56
C LEU A 36 -20.00 -25.41 -8.80
N THR A 37 -21.16 -25.64 -8.17
CA THR A 37 -21.95 -26.86 -8.37
C THR A 37 -22.38 -27.03 -9.83
N ALA A 38 -22.81 -25.96 -10.50
CA ALA A 38 -23.16 -26.01 -11.91
C ALA A 38 -21.96 -26.36 -12.80
N TYR A 39 -20.78 -25.80 -12.53
CA TYR A 39 -19.57 -26.12 -13.28
C TYR A 39 -19.06 -27.52 -12.99
N ARG A 40 -19.21 -28.03 -11.76
CA ARG A 40 -18.89 -29.42 -11.41
C ARG A 40 -19.71 -30.42 -12.25
N VAL A 41 -20.99 -30.18 -12.45
CA VAL A 41 -21.81 -31.04 -13.33
C VAL A 41 -21.23 -31.11 -14.76
N ILE A 42 -20.69 -30.01 -15.27
CA ILE A 42 -20.06 -29.98 -16.59
C ILE A 42 -18.73 -30.74 -16.58
N THR A 43 -17.86 -30.44 -15.62
CA THR A 43 -16.53 -31.08 -15.53
C THR A 43 -16.62 -32.58 -15.28
N ASP A 44 -17.48 -33.00 -14.35
CA ASP A 44 -17.65 -34.41 -14.00
C ASP A 44 -18.15 -35.25 -15.18
N ARG A 45 -19.11 -34.68 -15.96
CA ARG A 45 -19.63 -35.31 -17.18
C ARG A 45 -18.54 -35.47 -18.25
N LEU A 46 -17.72 -34.42 -18.47
CA LEU A 46 -16.65 -34.45 -19.46
C LEU A 46 -15.54 -35.40 -19.05
N ILE A 47 -15.13 -35.40 -17.78
CA ILE A 47 -14.14 -36.37 -17.26
C ILE A 47 -14.62 -37.82 -17.46
N ALA A 48 -15.88 -38.10 -17.15
CA ALA A 48 -16.47 -39.43 -17.36
C ALA A 48 -16.55 -39.80 -18.85
N SER A 49 -16.91 -38.87 -19.76
CA SER A 49 -16.98 -39.12 -21.21
C SER A 49 -15.63 -39.45 -21.82
N HIS A 50 -14.53 -38.90 -21.27
CA HIS A 50 -13.15 -39.20 -21.65
C HIS A 50 -12.52 -40.33 -20.82
N ARG A 51 -13.35 -41.17 -20.15
CA ARG A 51 -12.89 -42.33 -19.38
C ARG A 51 -11.99 -42.00 -18.20
N GLY A 52 -12.07 -40.76 -17.68
CA GLY A 52 -11.41 -40.32 -16.46
C GLY A 52 -12.19 -40.74 -15.23
N ARG A 53 -11.47 -40.95 -14.14
CA ARG A 53 -12.03 -41.24 -12.82
C ARG A 53 -11.67 -40.14 -11.84
N ILE A 54 -12.67 -39.52 -11.20
CA ILE A 54 -12.49 -38.51 -10.16
C ILE A 54 -12.21 -39.21 -8.84
N PHE A 55 -11.17 -38.77 -8.12
CA PHE A 55 -10.76 -39.32 -6.82
C PHE A 55 -11.02 -38.37 -5.67
N THR A 56 -10.70 -37.09 -5.83
CA THR A 56 -10.78 -36.13 -4.75
C THR A 56 -11.45 -34.85 -5.25
N THR A 57 -12.40 -34.39 -4.45
CA THR A 57 -12.98 -33.06 -4.58
C THR A 57 -12.91 -32.39 -3.21
N ALA A 58 -12.08 -31.36 -3.06
CA ALA A 58 -11.93 -30.60 -1.81
C ALA A 58 -12.13 -29.11 -2.10
N GLY A 59 -13.26 -28.56 -1.66
CA GLY A 59 -13.60 -27.18 -1.98
C GLY A 59 -13.78 -26.99 -3.48
N ASP A 60 -12.97 -26.12 -4.07
CA ASP A 60 -12.92 -25.83 -5.51
C ASP A 60 -11.98 -26.75 -6.31
N SER A 61 -11.07 -27.47 -5.63
CA SER A 61 -10.09 -28.36 -6.27
C SER A 61 -10.70 -29.69 -6.70
N LEU A 62 -10.19 -30.24 -7.82
CA LEU A 62 -10.56 -31.54 -8.38
C LEU A 62 -9.32 -32.28 -8.85
N VAL A 63 -9.24 -33.58 -8.50
CA VAL A 63 -8.19 -34.48 -9.02
C VAL A 63 -8.83 -35.70 -9.66
N ALA A 64 -8.44 -35.97 -10.90
CA ALA A 64 -8.86 -37.15 -11.65
C ALA A 64 -7.67 -37.87 -12.27
N ASP A 65 -7.81 -39.18 -12.55
CA ASP A 65 -6.85 -39.96 -13.34
C ASP A 65 -7.43 -40.41 -14.67
N PHE A 66 -6.55 -40.55 -15.64
CA PHE A 66 -6.85 -41.07 -16.97
C PHE A 66 -5.84 -42.13 -17.35
N ALA A 67 -6.27 -43.17 -18.03
CA ALA A 67 -5.37 -44.20 -18.57
C ALA A 67 -4.54 -43.67 -19.77
N SER A 68 -4.94 -42.56 -20.37
CA SER A 68 -4.32 -41.95 -21.56
C SER A 68 -4.07 -40.47 -21.33
N SER A 69 -2.86 -40.00 -21.63
CA SER A 69 -2.53 -38.57 -21.65
C SER A 69 -3.30 -37.81 -22.74
N VAL A 70 -3.63 -38.48 -23.85
CA VAL A 70 -4.42 -37.91 -24.94
C VAL A 70 -5.82 -37.61 -24.45
N ASP A 71 -6.49 -38.59 -23.81
CA ASP A 71 -7.82 -38.42 -23.26
C ASP A 71 -7.85 -37.31 -22.18
N ALA A 72 -6.81 -37.24 -21.35
CA ALA A 72 -6.71 -36.22 -20.30
C ALA A 72 -6.60 -34.80 -20.86
N VAL A 73 -5.80 -34.59 -21.92
CA VAL A 73 -5.63 -33.26 -22.55
C VAL A 73 -6.83 -32.89 -23.40
N GLU A 74 -7.43 -33.84 -24.13
CA GLU A 74 -8.65 -33.61 -24.88
C GLU A 74 -9.80 -33.21 -23.95
N CYS A 75 -9.97 -33.93 -22.84
CA CYS A 75 -10.91 -33.57 -21.77
C CYS A 75 -10.65 -32.16 -21.23
N ALA A 76 -9.39 -31.81 -20.95
CA ALA A 76 -9.05 -30.48 -20.43
C ALA A 76 -9.43 -29.35 -21.39
N VAL A 77 -9.19 -29.53 -22.70
CA VAL A 77 -9.59 -28.57 -23.73
C VAL A 77 -11.10 -28.42 -23.77
N GLU A 78 -11.85 -29.52 -23.82
CA GLU A 78 -13.31 -29.47 -23.82
C GLU A 78 -13.91 -28.87 -22.53
N VAL A 79 -13.29 -29.12 -21.38
CA VAL A 79 -13.69 -28.49 -20.10
C VAL A 79 -13.52 -26.99 -20.17
N GLN A 80 -12.37 -26.49 -20.62
CA GLN A 80 -12.12 -25.04 -20.74
C GLN A 80 -13.09 -24.38 -21.74
N ASP A 81 -13.34 -25.00 -22.87
CA ASP A 81 -14.28 -24.50 -23.87
C ASP A 81 -15.71 -24.45 -23.33
N ALA A 82 -16.16 -25.49 -22.63
CA ALA A 82 -17.51 -25.56 -22.04
C ALA A 82 -17.70 -24.51 -20.93
N ILE A 83 -16.68 -24.31 -20.09
CA ILE A 83 -16.70 -23.30 -19.04
C ILE A 83 -16.67 -21.89 -19.62
N ALA A 84 -15.85 -21.65 -20.65
CA ALA A 84 -15.82 -20.36 -21.34
C ALA A 84 -17.18 -19.99 -21.93
N LYS A 85 -17.88 -20.99 -22.53
CA LYS A 85 -19.22 -20.83 -23.06
C LYS A 85 -20.25 -20.54 -21.98
N GLU A 86 -20.16 -21.21 -20.84
CA GLU A 86 -21.06 -20.96 -19.69
C GLU A 86 -20.81 -19.58 -19.09
N ASN A 87 -19.54 -19.16 -18.96
CA ASN A 87 -19.14 -17.84 -18.50
C ASN A 87 -19.70 -16.71 -19.39
N SER A 88 -19.82 -16.91 -20.71
CA SER A 88 -20.34 -15.89 -21.63
C SER A 88 -21.82 -15.52 -21.32
N ASN A 89 -22.54 -16.39 -20.62
CA ASN A 89 -23.93 -16.19 -20.21
C ASN A 89 -24.08 -15.64 -18.78
N ARG A 90 -22.98 -15.33 -18.08
CA ARG A 90 -22.96 -14.87 -16.68
C ARG A 90 -22.36 -13.48 -16.53
N PRO A 91 -22.83 -12.70 -15.54
CA PRO A 91 -22.18 -11.45 -15.16
C PRO A 91 -20.71 -11.68 -14.80
N ALA A 92 -19.84 -10.71 -15.08
CA ALA A 92 -18.39 -10.82 -14.84
C ALA A 92 -18.02 -11.18 -13.39
N GLY A 93 -18.80 -10.75 -12.39
CA GLY A 93 -18.60 -11.08 -10.98
C GLY A 93 -18.95 -12.52 -10.57
N GLU A 94 -19.69 -13.26 -11.41
CA GLU A 94 -20.12 -14.64 -11.15
C GLU A 94 -19.36 -15.67 -12.01
N GLN A 95 -18.45 -15.20 -12.88
CA GLN A 95 -17.65 -16.06 -13.76
C GLN A 95 -16.57 -16.77 -12.96
N MET A 96 -16.38 -18.07 -13.22
CA MET A 96 -15.29 -18.87 -12.67
C MET A 96 -14.38 -19.34 -13.79
N ARG A 97 -13.07 -19.27 -13.57
CA ARG A 97 -12.05 -19.74 -14.49
C ARG A 97 -11.26 -20.85 -13.83
N PHE A 98 -11.18 -21.99 -14.50
CA PHE A 98 -10.41 -23.11 -13.98
C PHE A 98 -8.97 -23.04 -14.50
N ARG A 99 -8.03 -23.43 -13.66
CA ARG A 99 -6.65 -23.74 -14.03
C ARG A 99 -6.53 -25.25 -14.07
N ILE A 100 -5.88 -25.80 -15.09
CA ILE A 100 -5.74 -27.25 -15.23
C ILE A 100 -4.27 -27.62 -15.40
N GLY A 101 -3.80 -28.58 -14.59
CA GLY A 101 -2.46 -29.17 -14.68
C GLY A 101 -2.51 -30.66 -14.99
N ILE A 102 -1.68 -31.14 -15.94
CA ILE A 102 -1.66 -32.56 -16.32
C ILE A 102 -0.23 -33.11 -16.30
N HIS A 103 -0.05 -34.23 -15.60
CA HIS A 103 1.22 -34.95 -15.53
C HIS A 103 1.01 -36.46 -15.63
N VAL A 104 1.95 -37.18 -16.26
CA VAL A 104 1.98 -38.64 -16.32
C VAL A 104 3.05 -39.16 -15.38
N GLY A 105 2.68 -40.07 -14.49
CA GLY A 105 3.61 -40.71 -13.58
C GLY A 105 3.01 -41.87 -12.79
N ASP A 106 3.83 -42.54 -12.01
CA ASP A 106 3.41 -43.65 -11.15
C ASP A 106 2.57 -43.12 -9.98
N ILE A 107 1.44 -43.79 -9.77
CA ILE A 107 0.53 -43.53 -8.65
C ILE A 107 0.23 -44.79 -7.87
N ILE A 108 -0.12 -44.60 -6.60
CA ILE A 108 -0.62 -45.65 -5.71
C ILE A 108 -2.10 -45.35 -5.47
N VAL A 109 -2.95 -46.35 -5.79
CA VAL A 109 -4.39 -46.27 -5.53
C VAL A 109 -4.71 -47.07 -4.28
N GLN A 110 -5.33 -46.45 -3.29
CA GLN A 110 -5.82 -47.11 -2.09
C GLN A 110 -7.25 -46.66 -1.79
N GLY A 111 -8.23 -47.47 -2.21
CA GLY A 111 -9.64 -47.11 -2.16
C GLY A 111 -9.96 -45.91 -3.08
N ASP A 112 -10.49 -44.86 -2.48
CA ASP A 112 -10.81 -43.60 -3.21
C ASP A 112 -9.71 -42.52 -3.08
N ASN A 113 -8.47 -42.92 -2.67
CA ASN A 113 -7.37 -41.96 -2.54
C ASN A 113 -6.26 -42.28 -3.53
N LEU A 114 -5.64 -41.21 -4.07
CA LEU A 114 -4.45 -41.23 -4.90
C LEU A 114 -3.24 -40.74 -4.11
N PHE A 115 -2.13 -41.50 -4.18
CA PHE A 115 -0.86 -41.10 -3.59
C PHE A 115 0.26 -41.20 -4.64
N GLY A 116 1.26 -40.34 -4.54
CA GLY A 116 2.46 -40.37 -5.37
C GLY A 116 2.87 -38.95 -5.82
N ASP A 117 4.14 -38.84 -6.22
CA ASP A 117 4.71 -37.56 -6.67
C ASP A 117 4.00 -36.99 -7.90
N ALA A 118 3.43 -37.87 -8.73
CA ALA A 118 2.68 -37.46 -9.92
C ALA A 118 1.47 -36.56 -9.59
N VAL A 119 0.80 -36.79 -8.47
CA VAL A 119 -0.32 -35.93 -8.02
C VAL A 119 0.18 -34.54 -7.63
N ASN A 120 1.29 -34.49 -6.92
CA ASN A 120 1.91 -33.23 -6.53
C ASN A 120 2.41 -32.43 -7.74
N VAL A 121 2.97 -33.11 -8.75
CA VAL A 121 3.40 -32.48 -9.99
C VAL A 121 2.21 -31.89 -10.76
N ALA A 122 1.12 -32.65 -10.91
CA ALA A 122 -0.07 -32.17 -11.60
C ALA A 122 -0.67 -30.93 -10.92
N ALA A 123 -0.75 -30.92 -9.57
CA ALA A 123 -1.21 -29.76 -8.80
C ALA A 123 -0.27 -28.53 -8.97
N ARG A 124 1.05 -28.75 -9.14
CA ARG A 124 1.98 -27.64 -9.41
C ARG A 124 1.86 -27.10 -10.84
N LEU A 125 1.63 -27.97 -11.82
CA LEU A 125 1.36 -27.57 -13.20
C LEU A 125 0.03 -26.81 -13.29
N GLU A 126 -0.99 -27.21 -12.52
CA GLU A 126 -2.25 -26.48 -12.37
C GLU A 126 -1.98 -25.05 -11.88
N ALA A 127 -1.19 -24.88 -10.81
CA ALA A 127 -0.83 -23.56 -10.30
C ALA A 127 -0.02 -22.69 -11.29
N LEU A 128 0.67 -23.30 -12.26
CA LEU A 128 1.37 -22.60 -13.34
C LEU A 128 0.44 -22.22 -14.51
N ALA A 129 -0.74 -22.82 -14.58
CA ALA A 129 -1.69 -22.51 -15.63
C ALA A 129 -2.32 -21.12 -15.44
N GLU A 130 -2.49 -20.38 -16.51
CA GLU A 130 -3.27 -19.14 -16.51
C GLU A 130 -4.75 -19.44 -16.23
N PRO A 131 -5.52 -18.49 -15.69
CA PRO A 131 -6.97 -18.64 -15.52
C PRO A 131 -7.66 -18.98 -16.86
N GLY A 132 -8.30 -20.13 -16.94
CA GLY A 132 -8.84 -20.68 -18.20
C GLY A 132 -7.81 -21.45 -19.04
N GLY A 133 -6.59 -21.63 -18.54
CA GLY A 133 -5.50 -22.30 -19.26
C GLY A 133 -5.24 -23.74 -18.82
N ILE A 134 -4.35 -24.42 -19.56
CA ILE A 134 -3.92 -25.80 -19.32
C ILE A 134 -2.40 -25.83 -19.37
N SER A 135 -1.77 -26.41 -18.32
CA SER A 135 -0.32 -26.66 -18.28
C SER A 135 -0.06 -28.15 -18.20
N VAL A 136 0.92 -28.63 -18.96
CA VAL A 136 1.27 -30.04 -19.01
C VAL A 136 2.78 -30.24 -18.81
N SER A 137 3.18 -31.42 -18.30
CA SER A 137 4.60 -31.77 -18.25
C SER A 137 5.17 -32.17 -19.60
N GLY A 138 6.51 -32.10 -19.76
CA GLY A 138 7.21 -32.59 -20.94
C GLY A 138 6.87 -34.04 -21.27
N THR A 139 6.71 -34.90 -20.26
CA THR A 139 6.29 -36.30 -20.46
C THR A 139 4.91 -36.40 -21.14
N VAL A 140 3.97 -35.53 -20.81
CA VAL A 140 2.66 -35.47 -21.46
C VAL A 140 2.79 -34.96 -22.89
N GLN A 141 3.55 -33.89 -23.10
CA GLN A 141 3.81 -33.32 -24.44
C GLN A 141 4.46 -34.36 -25.38
N ASP A 142 5.47 -35.10 -24.89
CA ASP A 142 6.14 -36.17 -25.65
C ASP A 142 5.16 -37.29 -26.06
N GLN A 143 4.24 -37.67 -25.18
CA GLN A 143 3.26 -38.73 -25.47
C GLN A 143 2.17 -38.30 -26.45
N ILE A 144 1.79 -37.02 -26.44
CA ILE A 144 0.76 -36.48 -27.33
C ILE A 144 1.35 -36.24 -28.71
N GLY A 145 2.50 -35.57 -28.82
CA GLY A 145 3.12 -35.25 -30.10
C GLY A 145 2.13 -34.52 -31.02
N THR A 146 1.79 -35.15 -32.14
CA THR A 146 0.86 -34.62 -33.16
C THR A 146 -0.54 -35.25 -33.13
N LYS A 147 -0.90 -35.99 -32.08
CA LYS A 147 -2.16 -36.76 -32.01
C LYS A 147 -3.37 -35.88 -31.77
N LEU A 148 -3.18 -34.68 -31.21
CA LEU A 148 -4.24 -33.69 -30.97
C LEU A 148 -3.96 -32.40 -31.74
N PRO A 149 -5.00 -31.68 -32.17
CA PRO A 149 -4.85 -30.40 -32.88
C PRO A 149 -4.62 -29.27 -31.83
N VAL A 150 -3.54 -29.39 -31.05
CA VAL A 150 -3.14 -28.42 -30.05
C VAL A 150 -1.68 -28.00 -30.28
N GLU A 151 -1.35 -26.79 -29.92
CA GLU A 151 0.01 -26.27 -29.90
C GLU A 151 0.56 -26.28 -28.48
N PHE A 152 1.83 -26.66 -28.32
CA PHE A 152 2.53 -26.65 -27.03
C PHE A 152 3.55 -25.52 -26.99
N ILE A 153 3.32 -24.56 -26.09
CA ILE A 153 4.25 -23.45 -25.85
C ILE A 153 5.15 -23.84 -24.67
N ASP A 154 6.46 -23.86 -24.89
CA ASP A 154 7.45 -24.24 -23.87
C ASP A 154 7.58 -23.16 -22.79
N LEU A 155 7.28 -23.51 -21.55
CA LEU A 155 7.44 -22.65 -20.36
C LEU A 155 8.81 -22.85 -19.67
N GLY A 156 9.67 -23.71 -20.24
CA GLY A 156 10.98 -24.06 -19.70
C GLY A 156 10.94 -25.02 -18.49
N PRO A 157 12.12 -25.30 -17.90
CA PRO A 157 12.24 -26.15 -16.71
C PRO A 157 11.71 -25.41 -15.48
N GLN A 158 10.73 -26.03 -14.78
CA GLN A 158 10.10 -25.51 -13.57
C GLN A 158 10.61 -26.27 -12.33
N GLN A 159 11.04 -25.52 -11.31
CA GLN A 159 11.41 -26.10 -10.03
C GLN A 159 10.13 -26.42 -9.24
N VAL A 160 9.96 -27.70 -8.89
CA VAL A 160 8.80 -28.14 -8.12
C VAL A 160 9.24 -28.47 -6.69
N LYS A 161 8.61 -27.87 -5.69
CA LYS A 161 8.95 -28.08 -4.27
C LYS A 161 8.91 -29.57 -3.92
N ASN A 162 9.98 -30.09 -3.31
CA ASN A 162 10.20 -31.50 -2.93
C ASN A 162 10.44 -32.46 -4.11
N ILE A 163 10.74 -31.98 -5.32
CA ILE A 163 11.16 -32.79 -6.46
C ILE A 163 12.56 -32.35 -6.87
N THR A 164 13.50 -33.30 -6.86
CA THR A 164 14.93 -33.02 -7.03
C THR A 164 15.30 -32.57 -8.45
N GLN A 165 14.52 -32.95 -9.45
CA GLN A 165 14.78 -32.57 -10.85
C GLN A 165 13.74 -31.57 -11.36
N PRO A 166 14.15 -30.50 -12.07
CA PRO A 166 13.22 -29.58 -12.70
C PRO A 166 12.32 -30.28 -13.70
N ILE A 167 11.03 -29.97 -13.70
CA ILE A 167 10.06 -30.53 -14.65
C ILE A 167 9.84 -29.52 -15.78
N ARG A 168 10.09 -29.93 -17.01
CA ARG A 168 9.78 -29.10 -18.17
C ARG A 168 8.27 -28.99 -18.33
N ALA A 169 7.74 -27.80 -18.39
CA ALA A 169 6.32 -27.51 -18.49
C ALA A 169 5.98 -26.88 -19.84
N TYR A 170 4.77 -27.14 -20.32
CA TYR A 170 4.23 -26.59 -21.56
C TYR A 170 2.82 -26.11 -21.33
N ARG A 171 2.48 -24.95 -21.93
CA ARG A 171 1.10 -24.49 -22.05
C ARG A 171 0.46 -25.14 -23.28
N VAL A 172 -0.78 -25.60 -23.12
CA VAL A 172 -1.58 -26.14 -24.23
C VAL A 172 -2.45 -25.02 -24.80
N GLN A 173 -2.36 -24.83 -26.12
CA GLN A 173 -3.21 -23.89 -26.87
C GLN A 173 -4.01 -24.65 -27.93
N SER A 174 -5.35 -24.50 -27.92
CA SER A 174 -6.22 -25.10 -28.92
C SER A 174 -6.07 -24.36 -30.27
N ALA A 175 -5.99 -25.11 -31.38
CA ALA A 175 -5.91 -24.55 -32.71
C ALA A 175 -7.15 -23.75 -33.15
N THR A 176 -8.26 -23.89 -32.42
CA THR A 176 -9.53 -23.19 -32.68
C THR A 176 -9.68 -21.88 -31.89
N SER A 177 -8.82 -21.59 -30.92
CA SER A 177 -8.80 -20.29 -30.25
C SER A 177 -8.01 -19.28 -31.09
N PRO A 178 -8.52 -18.05 -31.31
CA PRO A 178 -7.75 -17.03 -32.02
C PRO A 178 -6.41 -16.83 -31.31
N ALA A 179 -5.30 -16.89 -32.07
CA ALA A 179 -3.95 -16.74 -31.57
C ALA A 179 -3.85 -15.46 -30.73
N VAL A 180 -3.87 -15.58 -29.41
CA VAL A 180 -3.47 -14.51 -28.49
C VAL A 180 -1.95 -14.42 -28.62
N LYS A 181 -1.46 -13.35 -29.23
CA LYS A 181 -0.03 -13.05 -29.29
C LYS A 181 0.55 -13.11 -27.88
N PRO A 182 1.71 -13.77 -27.68
CA PRO A 182 2.37 -13.74 -26.38
C PRO A 182 2.65 -12.27 -26.02
N GLY A 183 2.04 -11.79 -24.94
CA GLY A 183 2.27 -10.44 -24.43
C GLY A 183 1.06 -9.54 -24.23
N MET A 184 -0.17 -9.98 -24.54
CA MET A 184 -1.36 -9.18 -24.25
C MET A 184 -2.47 -10.06 -23.63
N GLY A 185 -2.32 -10.40 -22.37
CA GLY A 185 -3.49 -10.64 -21.52
C GLY A 185 -4.39 -9.39 -21.51
N PRO A 186 -5.69 -9.49 -21.28
CA PRO A 186 -6.51 -8.30 -21.13
C PRO A 186 -5.86 -7.43 -20.07
N LEU A 187 -5.48 -6.20 -20.46
CA LEU A 187 -4.94 -5.20 -19.55
C LEU A 187 -5.92 -5.08 -18.39
N LEU A 188 -5.49 -5.46 -17.20
CA LEU A 188 -6.27 -5.18 -16.01
C LEU A 188 -6.43 -3.65 -15.93
N PRO A 189 -7.66 -3.13 -15.87
CA PRO A 189 -7.82 -1.69 -15.71
C PRO A 189 -7.10 -1.29 -14.43
N LEU A 190 -6.28 -0.24 -14.52
CA LEU A 190 -5.65 0.32 -13.33
C LEU A 190 -6.77 0.68 -12.33
N PRO A 191 -6.63 0.31 -11.05
CA PRO A 191 -7.56 0.75 -10.03
C PRO A 191 -7.69 2.28 -10.03
N ASP A 192 -8.86 2.79 -9.68
CA ASP A 192 -9.06 4.24 -9.49
C ASP A 192 -8.16 4.80 -8.38
N LYS A 193 -7.77 3.94 -7.44
CA LYS A 193 -6.78 4.24 -6.39
C LYS A 193 -5.35 3.96 -6.88
N PRO A 194 -4.35 4.71 -6.38
CA PRO A 194 -2.95 4.33 -6.54
C PRO A 194 -2.71 2.89 -6.13
N SER A 195 -1.93 2.18 -6.93
CA SER A 195 -1.74 0.73 -6.75
C SER A 195 -0.26 0.37 -6.83
N ILE A 196 0.18 -0.52 -5.94
CA ILE A 196 1.58 -0.93 -5.80
C ILE A 196 1.71 -2.46 -5.70
N ALA A 197 2.73 -2.99 -6.36
CA ALA A 197 3.22 -4.34 -6.12
C ALA A 197 4.63 -4.28 -5.51
N VAL A 198 4.88 -5.08 -4.49
CA VAL A 198 6.21 -5.28 -3.93
C VAL A 198 6.76 -6.58 -4.49
N LEU A 199 7.79 -6.51 -5.32
CA LEU A 199 8.41 -7.69 -5.92
C LEU A 199 9.33 -8.40 -4.94
N PRO A 200 9.59 -9.69 -5.14
CA PRO A 200 10.59 -10.43 -4.36
C PRO A 200 11.95 -9.73 -4.43
N PHE A 201 12.56 -9.47 -3.28
CA PHE A 201 13.88 -8.86 -3.23
C PHE A 201 14.95 -9.88 -3.67
N THR A 202 15.90 -9.42 -4.46
CA THR A 202 16.99 -10.25 -4.94
C THR A 202 17.98 -10.53 -3.82
N ASN A 203 18.22 -11.80 -3.50
CA ASN A 203 19.28 -12.19 -2.58
C ASN A 203 20.66 -12.12 -3.27
N MET A 204 21.45 -11.13 -2.91
CA MET A 204 22.81 -10.90 -3.43
C MET A 204 23.91 -11.45 -2.50
N SER A 205 23.56 -12.27 -1.51
CA SER A 205 24.50 -12.80 -0.51
C SER A 205 25.29 -14.01 -1.02
N GLY A 206 24.83 -14.67 -2.09
CA GLY A 206 25.39 -15.92 -2.59
C GLY A 206 25.06 -17.15 -1.72
N ASP A 207 24.29 -16.99 -0.66
CA ASP A 207 23.85 -18.02 0.28
C ASP A 207 22.35 -18.29 0.12
N PRO A 208 21.93 -19.45 -0.40
CA PRO A 208 20.52 -19.78 -0.57
C PRO A 208 19.73 -19.82 0.75
N GLU A 209 20.38 -20.08 1.87
CA GLU A 209 19.71 -20.08 3.19
C GLU A 209 19.24 -18.69 3.62
N GLN A 210 19.67 -17.62 2.92
CA GLN A 210 19.23 -16.26 3.19
C GLN A 210 17.99 -15.83 2.37
N GLU A 211 17.46 -16.69 1.50
CA GLU A 211 16.24 -16.41 0.73
C GLU A 211 15.04 -16.13 1.64
N TYR A 212 14.91 -16.85 2.77
CA TYR A 212 13.82 -16.63 3.70
C TYR A 212 13.83 -15.22 4.30
N PHE A 213 15.02 -14.65 4.48
CA PHE A 213 15.16 -13.29 5.01
C PHE A 213 14.70 -12.24 4.00
N ALA A 214 15.10 -12.39 2.73
CA ALA A 214 14.64 -11.52 1.65
C ALA A 214 13.11 -11.60 1.47
N ASP A 215 12.56 -12.81 1.54
CA ASP A 215 11.11 -13.06 1.44
C ASP A 215 10.35 -12.46 2.62
N GLY A 216 10.86 -12.63 3.85
CA GLY A 216 10.28 -12.05 5.07
C GLY A 216 10.27 -10.53 5.02
N MET A 217 11.35 -9.90 4.55
CA MET A 217 11.41 -8.46 4.37
C MET A 217 10.30 -7.92 3.45
N VAL A 218 10.05 -8.61 2.33
CA VAL A 218 8.97 -8.24 1.39
C VAL A 218 7.61 -8.39 2.05
N GLU A 219 7.39 -9.43 2.86
CA GLU A 219 6.13 -9.66 3.57
C GLU A 219 5.84 -8.55 4.58
N GLU A 220 6.84 -8.15 5.37
CA GLU A 220 6.73 -7.03 6.32
C GLU A 220 6.45 -5.70 5.60
N ILE A 221 7.12 -5.43 4.47
CA ILE A 221 6.86 -4.23 3.67
C ILE A 221 5.43 -4.24 3.11
N ILE A 222 4.95 -5.37 2.57
CA ILE A 222 3.57 -5.51 2.10
C ILE A 222 2.58 -5.23 3.24
N THR A 223 2.84 -5.79 4.42
CA THR A 223 2.02 -5.59 5.61
C THR A 223 1.99 -4.12 6.00
N ALA A 224 3.15 -3.47 6.10
CA ALA A 224 3.25 -2.06 6.45
C ALA A 224 2.55 -1.13 5.43
N LEU A 225 2.71 -1.38 4.13
CA LEU A 225 2.03 -0.63 3.07
C LEU A 225 0.51 -0.85 3.06
N SER A 226 0.04 -2.04 3.45
CA SER A 226 -1.40 -2.37 3.50
C SER A 226 -2.17 -1.57 4.55
N LEU A 227 -1.47 -0.95 5.52
CA LEU A 227 -2.07 -0.03 6.49
C LEU A 227 -2.43 1.34 5.88
N ILE A 228 -1.94 1.65 4.68
CA ILE A 228 -2.23 2.89 3.95
C ILE A 228 -3.56 2.73 3.20
N ARG A 229 -4.67 3.24 3.73
CA ARG A 229 -6.03 3.01 3.24
C ARG A 229 -6.31 3.46 1.79
N TRP A 230 -5.65 4.51 1.34
CA TRP A 230 -5.83 5.01 -0.03
C TRP A 230 -4.97 4.27 -1.07
N LEU A 231 -4.05 3.41 -0.63
CA LEU A 231 -3.16 2.63 -1.49
C LEU A 231 -3.71 1.21 -1.69
N PHE A 232 -3.80 0.77 -2.94
CA PHE A 232 -4.12 -0.61 -3.27
C PHE A 232 -2.83 -1.43 -3.36
N VAL A 233 -2.62 -2.35 -2.43
CA VAL A 233 -1.42 -3.17 -2.35
C VAL A 233 -1.71 -4.58 -2.86
N ILE A 234 -0.91 -5.05 -3.81
CA ILE A 234 -1.03 -6.42 -4.35
C ILE A 234 -0.59 -7.43 -3.28
N ALA A 235 -1.37 -8.49 -3.15
CA ALA A 235 -1.06 -9.59 -2.24
C ALA A 235 0.26 -10.30 -2.61
N ARG A 236 1.02 -10.73 -1.58
CA ARG A 236 2.30 -11.43 -1.70
C ARG A 236 2.31 -12.54 -2.77
N ASN A 237 1.30 -13.41 -2.76
CA ASN A 237 1.25 -14.55 -3.67
C ASN A 237 1.30 -14.15 -5.15
N SER A 238 0.68 -13.02 -5.51
CA SER A 238 0.70 -12.50 -6.89
C SER A 238 2.06 -11.91 -7.26
N SER A 239 2.69 -11.15 -6.36
CA SER A 239 4.02 -10.58 -6.60
C SER A 239 5.11 -11.66 -6.66
N PHE A 240 4.97 -12.73 -5.88
CA PHE A 240 5.96 -13.81 -5.81
C PHE A 240 5.96 -14.76 -7.00
N THR A 241 4.99 -14.64 -7.92
CA THR A 241 5.06 -15.33 -9.22
C THR A 241 6.24 -14.88 -10.07
N TYR A 242 6.77 -13.68 -9.81
CA TYR A 242 7.93 -13.13 -10.52
C TYR A 242 9.28 -13.51 -9.89
N LYS A 243 9.29 -14.31 -8.82
CA LYS A 243 10.55 -14.69 -8.15
C LYS A 243 11.48 -15.47 -9.08
N GLY A 244 12.73 -14.99 -9.20
CA GLY A 244 13.75 -15.64 -10.04
C GLY A 244 13.59 -15.43 -11.55
N GLN A 245 12.69 -14.56 -11.98
CA GLN A 245 12.51 -14.21 -13.39
C GLN A 245 13.25 -12.92 -13.74
N ALA A 246 13.66 -12.79 -15.02
CA ALA A 246 14.06 -11.49 -15.56
C ALA A 246 12.78 -10.66 -15.80
N ILE A 247 12.67 -9.54 -15.11
CA ILE A 247 11.42 -8.78 -14.98
C ILE A 247 11.46 -7.56 -15.89
N ASP A 248 10.43 -7.41 -16.74
CA ASP A 248 10.06 -6.16 -17.36
C ASP A 248 9.00 -5.46 -16.49
N LEU A 249 9.36 -4.33 -15.89
CA LEU A 249 8.49 -3.62 -14.93
C LEU A 249 7.21 -3.09 -15.59
N GLU A 250 7.26 -2.71 -16.87
CA GLU A 250 6.05 -2.33 -17.61
C GLU A 250 5.11 -3.53 -17.76
N GLN A 251 5.67 -4.72 -18.02
CA GLN A 251 4.90 -5.95 -18.11
C GLN A 251 4.25 -6.28 -16.76
N VAL A 252 5.00 -6.20 -15.66
CA VAL A 252 4.45 -6.41 -14.30
C VAL A 252 3.32 -5.43 -14.01
N GLY A 253 3.50 -4.14 -14.33
CA GLY A 253 2.46 -3.13 -14.16
C GLY A 253 1.17 -3.48 -14.89
N ARG A 254 1.29 -3.99 -16.12
CA ARG A 254 0.14 -4.42 -16.94
C ARG A 254 -0.51 -5.70 -16.40
N GLU A 255 0.27 -6.71 -16.05
CA GLU A 255 -0.22 -8.02 -15.62
C GLU A 255 -0.88 -7.97 -14.24
N LEU A 256 -0.32 -7.22 -13.30
CA LEU A 256 -0.88 -7.04 -11.96
C LEU A 256 -1.89 -5.90 -11.87
N GLY A 257 -2.05 -5.09 -12.93
CA GLY A 257 -2.92 -3.91 -12.92
C GLY A 257 -2.44 -2.89 -11.89
N VAL A 258 -1.13 -2.69 -11.75
CA VAL A 258 -0.55 -1.73 -10.81
C VAL A 258 0.19 -0.63 -11.52
N ARG A 259 0.17 0.56 -10.88
CA ARG A 259 0.90 1.72 -11.37
C ARG A 259 2.33 1.76 -10.85
N TYR A 260 2.54 1.32 -9.62
CA TYR A 260 3.83 1.40 -8.96
C TYR A 260 4.37 0.02 -8.64
N VAL A 261 5.69 -0.10 -8.73
CA VAL A 261 6.41 -1.31 -8.35
C VAL A 261 7.52 -0.94 -7.37
N LEU A 262 7.59 -1.65 -6.26
CA LEU A 262 8.71 -1.62 -5.33
C LEU A 262 9.55 -2.86 -5.58
N GLU A 263 10.81 -2.67 -5.89
CA GLU A 263 11.79 -3.76 -5.98
C GLU A 263 12.99 -3.50 -5.09
N GLY A 264 13.80 -4.52 -4.85
CA GLY A 264 14.96 -4.36 -3.99
C GLY A 264 15.90 -5.54 -4.01
N SER A 265 16.96 -5.40 -3.22
CA SER A 265 17.91 -6.47 -2.99
C SER A 265 18.38 -6.51 -1.54
N VAL A 266 18.75 -7.71 -1.12
CA VAL A 266 19.34 -7.97 0.20
C VAL A 266 20.74 -8.56 -0.01
N ARG A 267 21.73 -7.98 0.64
CA ARG A 267 23.09 -8.47 0.66
C ARG A 267 23.60 -8.62 2.09
N LYS A 268 24.06 -9.80 2.43
CA LYS A 268 24.68 -10.10 3.71
C LYS A 268 26.18 -10.30 3.51
N ALA A 269 27.00 -9.61 4.29
CA ALA A 269 28.44 -9.78 4.28
C ALA A 269 29.04 -9.35 5.64
N SER A 270 29.98 -10.15 6.16
CA SER A 270 30.78 -9.78 7.34
C SER A 270 29.97 -9.36 8.57
N GLY A 271 28.88 -10.07 8.89
CA GLY A 271 28.03 -9.78 10.05
C GLY A 271 27.10 -8.57 9.90
N ARG A 272 27.01 -7.98 8.70
CA ARG A 272 26.11 -6.87 8.37
C ARG A 272 25.15 -7.24 7.25
N VAL A 273 23.98 -6.67 7.31
CA VAL A 273 22.97 -6.76 6.25
C VAL A 273 22.84 -5.41 5.58
N ARG A 274 22.79 -5.42 4.26
CA ARG A 274 22.47 -4.27 3.42
C ARG A 274 21.23 -4.56 2.64
N ILE A 275 20.26 -3.67 2.71
CA ILE A 275 19.00 -3.73 1.97
C ILE A 275 18.95 -2.50 1.08
N THR A 276 18.62 -2.69 -0.19
CA THR A 276 18.29 -1.59 -1.11
C THR A 276 16.84 -1.75 -1.53
N ALA A 277 16.11 -0.64 -1.61
CA ALA A 277 14.74 -0.61 -2.10
C ALA A 277 14.56 0.57 -3.04
N GLN A 278 13.77 0.39 -4.10
CA GLN A 278 13.46 1.45 -5.06
C GLN A 278 12.01 1.35 -5.53
N LEU A 279 11.37 2.52 -5.60
CA LEU A 279 10.01 2.70 -6.07
C LEU A 279 10.03 3.23 -7.51
N ILE A 280 9.30 2.57 -8.39
CA ILE A 280 9.31 2.84 -9.82
C ILE A 280 7.86 3.01 -10.30
N ASP A 281 7.62 3.99 -11.14
CA ASP A 281 6.39 4.08 -11.93
C ASP A 281 6.47 3.05 -13.06
N ALA A 282 5.62 2.03 -13.00
CA ALA A 282 5.64 0.90 -13.94
C ALA A 282 5.23 1.28 -15.37
N LEU A 283 4.54 2.41 -15.56
CA LEU A 283 4.10 2.86 -16.89
C LEU A 283 5.21 3.60 -17.64
N SER A 284 6.05 4.34 -16.91
CA SER A 284 7.11 5.17 -17.50
C SER A 284 8.51 4.65 -17.25
N GLY A 285 8.68 3.62 -16.41
CA GLY A 285 9.99 3.15 -15.95
C GLY A 285 10.75 4.16 -15.08
N THR A 286 10.09 5.25 -14.64
CA THR A 286 10.74 6.33 -13.90
C THR A 286 10.95 5.94 -12.45
N HIS A 287 12.18 6.05 -11.95
CA HIS A 287 12.49 5.89 -10.54
C HIS A 287 11.97 7.08 -9.74
N ILE A 288 11.03 6.84 -8.82
CA ILE A 288 10.41 7.84 -7.95
C ILE A 288 11.24 8.03 -6.69
N TRP A 289 11.72 6.91 -6.14
CA TRP A 289 12.51 6.89 -4.92
C TRP A 289 13.44 5.69 -4.89
N ALA A 290 14.61 5.85 -4.26
CA ALA A 290 15.52 4.76 -3.94
C ALA A 290 16.27 5.07 -2.66
N ASP A 291 16.48 4.05 -1.82
CA ASP A 291 17.27 4.18 -0.59
C ASP A 291 17.98 2.88 -0.23
N ARG A 292 18.87 3.00 0.78
CA ARG A 292 19.69 1.91 1.29
C ARG A 292 19.69 1.92 2.80
N PHE A 293 19.48 0.74 3.38
CA PHE A 293 19.48 0.48 4.81
C PHE A 293 20.63 -0.48 5.15
N ASP A 294 21.38 -0.20 6.20
CA ASP A 294 22.52 -1.00 6.66
C ASP A 294 22.37 -1.28 8.16
N GLY A 295 22.38 -2.54 8.60
CA GLY A 295 22.27 -2.91 10.01
C GLY A 295 23.13 -4.12 10.41
N PRO A 296 23.32 -4.35 11.73
CA PRO A 296 23.97 -5.54 12.24
C PRO A 296 23.07 -6.77 12.06
N MET A 297 23.67 -7.93 11.89
CA MET A 297 22.95 -9.18 11.67
C MET A 297 22.35 -9.78 12.94
N GLU A 298 22.86 -9.41 14.09
CA GLU A 298 22.40 -9.91 15.40
C GLU A 298 20.99 -9.44 15.75
N GLU A 299 20.54 -8.34 15.14
CA GLU A 299 19.23 -7.69 15.32
C GLU A 299 18.37 -7.79 14.04
N VAL A 300 18.39 -8.95 13.40
CA VAL A 300 17.78 -9.17 12.05
C VAL A 300 16.27 -8.88 12.02
N PHE A 301 15.53 -9.26 13.05
CA PHE A 301 14.08 -9.02 13.10
C PHE A 301 13.77 -7.54 13.37
N ASP A 302 14.51 -6.91 14.28
CA ASP A 302 14.36 -5.48 14.55
C ASP A 302 14.69 -4.65 13.30
N LEU A 303 15.71 -5.08 12.54
CA LEU A 303 16.05 -4.46 11.24
C LEU A 303 14.95 -4.65 10.18
N GLN A 304 14.26 -5.81 10.15
CA GLN A 304 13.13 -6.02 9.24
C GLN A 304 11.99 -5.06 9.56
N ASP A 305 11.60 -4.94 10.83
CA ASP A 305 10.53 -4.06 11.29
C ASP A 305 10.89 -2.59 11.03
N GLU A 306 12.13 -2.19 11.34
CA GLU A 306 12.62 -0.83 11.11
C GLU A 306 12.60 -0.47 9.62
N VAL A 307 13.12 -1.35 8.75
CA VAL A 307 13.15 -1.12 7.30
C VAL A 307 11.74 -1.09 6.72
N ALA A 308 10.86 -2.02 7.11
CA ALA A 308 9.48 -2.04 6.63
C ALA A 308 8.73 -0.76 7.03
N SER A 309 8.89 -0.31 8.28
CA SER A 309 8.30 0.93 8.79
C SER A 309 8.87 2.17 8.09
N CYS A 310 10.19 2.25 7.91
CA CYS A 310 10.84 3.34 7.17
C CYS A 310 10.40 3.38 5.72
N VAL A 311 10.38 2.23 5.03
CA VAL A 311 9.97 2.12 3.63
C VAL A 311 8.52 2.59 3.47
N ALA A 312 7.59 2.12 4.32
CA ALA A 312 6.19 2.56 4.28
C ALA A 312 6.05 4.07 4.55
N GLY A 313 6.75 4.60 5.55
CA GLY A 313 6.69 6.02 5.92
C GLY A 313 7.27 6.96 4.86
N VAL A 314 8.25 6.52 4.06
CA VAL A 314 8.84 7.31 2.97
C VAL A 314 8.07 7.13 1.66
N ILE A 315 7.55 5.93 1.39
CA ILE A 315 6.80 5.64 0.17
C ILE A 315 5.48 6.42 0.14
N GLU A 316 4.78 6.56 1.26
CA GLU A 316 3.50 7.27 1.31
C GLU A 316 3.62 8.72 0.76
N PRO A 317 4.53 9.59 1.24
CA PRO A 317 4.72 10.92 0.67
C PRO A 317 5.22 10.91 -0.78
N ALA A 318 6.09 9.96 -1.14
CA ALA A 318 6.63 9.84 -2.50
C ALA A 318 5.53 9.49 -3.52
N LEU A 319 4.67 8.54 -3.18
CA LEU A 319 3.50 8.19 -3.99
C LEU A 319 2.53 9.37 -4.11
N GLN A 320 2.28 10.07 -3.02
CA GLN A 320 1.40 11.24 -3.02
C GLN A 320 1.95 12.36 -3.91
N ALA A 321 3.26 12.59 -3.89
CA ALA A 321 3.92 13.54 -4.78
C ALA A 321 3.83 13.12 -6.26
N ALA A 322 4.05 11.84 -6.57
CA ALA A 322 3.95 11.29 -7.93
C ALA A 322 2.53 11.39 -8.49
N GLU A 323 1.52 11.01 -7.69
CA GLU A 323 0.11 11.13 -8.06
C GLU A 323 -0.30 12.60 -8.27
N THR A 324 0.21 13.50 -7.43
CA THR A 324 0.01 14.94 -7.58
C THR A 324 0.58 15.46 -8.89
N ALA A 325 1.83 15.12 -9.22
CA ALA A 325 2.46 15.53 -10.48
C ALA A 325 1.68 14.99 -11.68
N ARG A 326 1.18 13.78 -11.62
CA ARG A 326 0.32 13.17 -12.65
C ARG A 326 -1.01 13.92 -12.81
N SER A 327 -1.65 14.28 -11.68
CA SER A 327 -2.92 15.01 -11.68
C SER A 327 -2.78 16.40 -12.33
N VAL A 328 -1.67 17.10 -12.10
CA VAL A 328 -1.39 18.42 -12.72
C VAL A 328 -1.36 18.32 -14.25
N GLY A 329 -0.87 17.23 -14.82
CA GLY A 329 -0.82 17.01 -16.27
C GLY A 329 -2.17 16.70 -16.94
N ARG A 330 -3.24 16.41 -16.18
CA ARG A 330 -4.56 16.09 -16.75
C ARG A 330 -5.37 17.35 -17.13
N PRO A 331 -6.14 17.33 -18.24
CA PRO A 331 -7.07 18.40 -18.57
C PRO A 331 -8.11 18.63 -17.48
N THR A 332 -8.49 19.89 -17.24
CA THR A 332 -9.40 20.27 -16.13
C THR A 332 -10.81 19.71 -16.23
N HIS A 333 -11.28 19.34 -17.42
CA HIS A 333 -12.63 18.79 -17.63
C HIS A 333 -12.72 17.28 -17.29
N ASP A 334 -11.58 16.56 -17.23
CA ASP A 334 -11.52 15.12 -16.97
C ASP A 334 -11.08 14.77 -15.53
N LEU A 335 -11.05 15.75 -14.61
CA LEU A 335 -10.59 15.51 -13.25
C LEU A 335 -11.62 14.76 -12.42
N THR A 336 -11.17 13.72 -11.72
CA THR A 336 -11.95 13.04 -10.68
C THR A 336 -11.94 13.84 -9.37
N ALA A 337 -12.78 13.47 -8.39
CA ALA A 337 -12.71 14.02 -7.04
C ALA A 337 -11.31 13.84 -6.42
N TYR A 338 -10.68 12.70 -6.69
CA TYR A 338 -9.32 12.39 -6.26
C TYR A 338 -8.26 13.32 -6.90
N ASP A 339 -8.34 13.58 -8.21
CA ASP A 339 -7.40 14.49 -8.88
C ASP A 339 -7.52 15.94 -8.35
N LEU A 340 -8.75 16.41 -8.09
CA LEU A 340 -8.99 17.73 -7.48
C LEU A 340 -8.40 17.81 -6.06
N TYR A 341 -8.61 16.76 -5.26
CA TYR A 341 -8.01 16.63 -3.93
C TYR A 341 -6.48 16.72 -3.99
N LEU A 342 -5.82 15.96 -4.88
CA LEU A 342 -4.36 15.96 -5.00
C LEU A 342 -3.81 17.34 -5.39
N ARG A 343 -4.43 18.01 -6.35
CA ARG A 343 -4.04 19.39 -6.74
C ARG A 343 -4.15 20.36 -5.58
N ALA A 344 -5.28 20.34 -4.89
CA ALA A 344 -5.51 21.19 -3.74
C ALA A 344 -4.53 20.90 -2.59
N TYR A 345 -4.26 19.61 -2.34
CA TYR A 345 -3.29 19.17 -1.33
C TYR A 345 -1.89 19.73 -1.61
N ALA A 346 -1.39 19.57 -2.84
CA ALA A 346 -0.09 20.10 -3.25
C ALA A 346 0.01 21.61 -3.11
N MET A 347 -1.01 22.34 -3.56
CA MET A 347 -1.05 23.79 -3.46
C MET A 347 -1.01 24.26 -2.01
N GLY A 348 -1.78 23.62 -1.14
CA GLY A 348 -1.81 23.93 0.28
C GLY A 348 -0.50 23.63 1.02
N LEU A 349 0.29 22.64 0.54
CA LEU A 349 1.62 22.37 1.07
C LEU A 349 2.68 23.35 0.54
N ALA A 350 2.54 23.80 -0.71
CA ALA A 350 3.52 24.67 -1.35
C ALA A 350 3.58 26.06 -0.70
N SER A 351 2.44 26.67 -0.39
CA SER A 351 2.40 28.00 0.22
C SER A 351 1.05 28.32 0.87
N ALA A 352 1.10 29.03 2.00
CA ALA A 352 -0.10 29.55 2.67
C ALA A 352 -0.93 30.48 1.78
N ARG A 353 -0.32 31.13 0.79
CA ARG A 353 -1.02 32.02 -0.16
C ARG A 353 -2.03 31.30 -1.04
N HIS A 354 -1.84 30.01 -1.27
CA HIS A 354 -2.70 29.18 -2.12
C HIS A 354 -3.84 28.50 -1.34
N ILE A 355 -3.97 28.72 -0.03
CA ILE A 355 -5.03 28.09 0.77
C ILE A 355 -6.44 28.42 0.27
N PRO A 356 -6.79 29.67 -0.12
CA PRO A 356 -8.12 29.96 -0.67
C PRO A 356 -8.43 29.16 -1.93
N GLU A 357 -7.46 29.05 -2.85
CA GLU A 357 -7.61 28.29 -4.10
C GLU A 357 -7.67 26.78 -3.83
N ALA A 358 -6.84 26.28 -2.91
CA ALA A 358 -6.89 24.89 -2.47
C ALA A 358 -8.25 24.54 -1.85
N LEU A 359 -8.84 25.42 -1.03
CA LEU A 359 -10.18 25.21 -0.49
C LEU A 359 -11.23 25.13 -1.59
N SER A 360 -11.17 26.00 -2.60
CA SER A 360 -12.10 25.96 -3.75
C SER A 360 -12.00 24.63 -4.52
N LEU A 361 -10.80 24.09 -4.73
CA LEU A 361 -10.63 22.79 -5.37
C LEU A 361 -11.15 21.64 -4.49
N MET A 362 -10.97 21.72 -3.17
CA MET A 362 -11.56 20.73 -2.24
C MET A 362 -13.10 20.76 -2.30
N GLU A 363 -13.71 21.93 -2.38
CA GLU A 363 -15.17 22.07 -2.53
C GLU A 363 -15.67 21.49 -3.84
N GLN A 364 -14.91 21.66 -4.93
CA GLN A 364 -15.22 21.01 -6.20
C GLN A 364 -15.10 19.48 -6.10
N ALA A 365 -14.07 18.97 -5.40
CA ALA A 365 -13.92 17.54 -5.13
C ALA A 365 -15.12 16.99 -4.35
N ILE A 366 -15.52 17.68 -3.28
CA ILE A 366 -16.70 17.35 -2.45
C ILE A 366 -18.01 17.45 -3.27
N GLY A 367 -18.10 18.42 -4.20
CA GLY A 367 -19.24 18.52 -5.11
C GLY A 367 -19.35 17.33 -6.07
N ARG A 368 -18.24 16.72 -6.48
CA ARG A 368 -18.21 15.51 -7.32
C ARG A 368 -18.46 14.22 -6.55
N ASP A 369 -17.88 14.13 -5.35
CA ASP A 369 -18.10 13.02 -4.41
C ASP A 369 -18.32 13.57 -2.99
N PRO A 370 -19.58 13.73 -2.56
CA PRO A 370 -19.92 14.22 -1.23
C PRO A 370 -19.49 13.34 -0.07
N ARG A 371 -19.09 12.08 -0.34
CA ARG A 371 -18.61 11.11 0.64
C ARG A 371 -17.10 10.92 0.61
N TYR A 372 -16.37 11.74 -0.12
CA TYR A 372 -14.93 11.65 -0.18
C TYR A 372 -14.30 12.24 1.10
N GLY A 373 -14.12 11.40 2.11
CA GLY A 373 -13.61 11.76 3.45
C GLY A 373 -12.32 12.57 3.46
N PRO A 374 -11.27 12.20 2.68
CA PRO A 374 -10.02 12.97 2.63
C PRO A 374 -10.21 14.43 2.17
N ALA A 375 -11.07 14.68 1.17
CA ALA A 375 -11.33 16.06 0.71
C ALA A 375 -12.07 16.86 1.78
N LEU A 376 -13.03 16.25 2.48
CA LEU A 376 -13.75 16.88 3.58
C LEU A 376 -12.80 17.27 4.73
N ALA A 377 -11.95 16.34 5.18
CA ALA A 377 -10.99 16.57 6.26
C ALA A 377 -9.97 17.68 5.89
N TRP A 378 -9.49 17.66 4.65
CA TRP A 378 -8.57 18.68 4.16
C TRP A 378 -9.21 20.05 3.96
N ALA A 379 -10.47 20.13 3.48
CA ALA A 379 -11.23 21.37 3.41
C ALA A 379 -11.37 22.00 4.81
N ALA A 380 -11.65 21.22 5.84
CA ALA A 380 -11.66 21.67 7.24
C ALA A 380 -10.28 22.22 7.65
N GLY A 381 -9.19 21.54 7.28
CA GLY A 381 -7.83 22.00 7.49
C GLY A 381 -7.50 23.31 6.78
N CYS A 382 -8.01 23.53 5.56
CA CYS A 382 -7.88 24.80 4.84
C CYS A 382 -8.59 25.92 5.58
N CYS A 383 -9.84 25.74 6.04
CA CYS A 383 -10.55 26.71 6.85
C CYS A 383 -9.76 27.08 8.13
N ALA A 384 -9.21 26.08 8.82
CA ALA A 384 -8.38 26.34 10.00
C ALA A 384 -7.11 27.15 9.70
N ARG A 385 -6.50 26.94 8.55
CA ARG A 385 -5.32 27.71 8.10
C ARG A 385 -5.66 29.15 7.72
N LEU A 386 -6.80 29.37 7.04
CA LEU A 386 -7.30 30.73 6.72
C LEU A 386 -7.50 31.55 7.99
N LEU A 387 -8.11 30.94 9.01
CA LEU A 387 -8.32 31.59 10.31
C LEU A 387 -7.00 31.94 11.00
N ARG A 388 -6.06 30.99 11.07
CA ARG A 388 -4.76 31.22 11.72
C ARG A 388 -3.85 32.19 10.97
N GLY A 389 -3.98 32.26 9.65
CA GLY A 389 -3.19 33.15 8.78
C GLY A 389 -3.78 34.55 8.62
N GLY A 390 -4.92 34.87 9.27
CA GLY A 390 -5.58 36.14 9.13
C GLY A 390 -6.11 36.43 7.72
N GLN A 391 -6.30 35.41 6.89
CA GLN A 391 -6.78 35.49 5.51
C GLN A 391 -8.30 35.30 5.37
N SER A 392 -8.98 35.05 6.49
CA SER A 392 -10.42 34.86 6.52
C SER A 392 -11.13 36.23 6.46
N GLU A 393 -12.01 36.40 5.49
CA GLU A 393 -12.89 37.58 5.39
C GLU A 393 -14.06 37.50 6.39
N ASN A 394 -14.49 36.29 6.76
CA ASN A 394 -15.54 36.05 7.74
C ASN A 394 -15.19 34.85 8.64
N THR A 395 -14.50 35.17 9.74
CA THR A 395 -13.96 34.20 10.71
C THR A 395 -15.00 33.20 11.23
N GLU A 396 -16.23 33.70 11.52
CA GLU A 396 -17.29 32.85 12.07
C GLU A 396 -17.90 31.93 11.01
N ALA A 397 -18.04 32.41 9.77
CA ALA A 397 -18.52 31.57 8.67
C ALA A 397 -17.51 30.47 8.32
N ASP A 398 -16.22 30.81 8.23
CA ASP A 398 -15.16 29.83 7.93
C ASP A 398 -15.00 28.81 9.06
N ARG A 399 -15.15 29.23 10.31
CA ARG A 399 -15.15 28.32 11.46
C ARG A 399 -16.31 27.33 11.38
N ARG A 400 -17.55 27.78 11.14
CA ARG A 400 -18.72 26.89 11.00
C ARG A 400 -18.55 25.93 9.85
N LYS A 401 -18.14 26.44 8.70
CA LYS A 401 -17.91 25.65 7.49
C LYS A 401 -16.85 24.57 7.71
N GLY A 402 -15.71 24.95 8.31
CA GLY A 402 -14.65 24.02 8.62
C GLY A 402 -15.07 22.95 9.63
N THR A 403 -15.84 23.34 10.67
CA THR A 403 -16.39 22.39 11.65
C THR A 403 -17.36 21.40 10.99
N GLU A 404 -18.23 21.88 10.07
CA GLU A 404 -19.15 21.01 9.34
C GLU A 404 -18.38 20.01 8.46
N PHE A 405 -17.37 20.46 7.71
CA PHE A 405 -16.53 19.56 6.91
C PHE A 405 -15.84 18.50 7.76
N ALA A 406 -15.25 18.88 8.88
CA ALA A 406 -14.57 17.92 9.78
C ALA A 406 -15.52 16.86 10.34
N ARG A 407 -16.71 17.26 10.79
CA ARG A 407 -17.71 16.31 11.31
C ARG A 407 -18.23 15.37 10.24
N ARG A 408 -18.55 15.88 9.05
CA ARG A 408 -18.93 15.04 7.90
C ARG A 408 -17.81 14.08 7.50
N ALA A 409 -16.55 14.51 7.55
CA ALA A 409 -15.41 13.64 7.28
C ALA A 409 -15.39 12.43 8.23
N LEU A 410 -15.59 12.68 9.54
CA LEU A 410 -15.66 11.63 10.57
C LEU A 410 -16.87 10.70 10.39
N GLU A 411 -18.00 11.21 9.89
CA GLU A 411 -19.20 10.40 9.63
C GLU A 411 -19.01 9.44 8.45
N VAL A 412 -18.33 9.89 7.37
CA VAL A 412 -18.22 9.11 6.13
C VAL A 412 -16.98 8.22 6.07
N ALA A 413 -15.93 8.53 6.83
CA ALA A 413 -14.64 7.84 6.80
C ALA A 413 -13.94 7.85 8.19
N GLY A 414 -14.70 7.65 9.26
CA GLY A 414 -14.20 7.65 10.64
C GLY A 414 -13.33 6.44 11.00
N ASP A 415 -13.04 5.55 10.08
CA ASP A 415 -12.10 4.44 10.19
C ASP A 415 -10.80 4.68 9.39
N ASP A 416 -10.69 5.80 8.67
CA ASP A 416 -9.47 6.19 7.92
C ASP A 416 -8.54 6.98 8.83
N PRO A 417 -7.29 6.50 9.11
CA PRO A 417 -6.33 7.18 9.98
C PRO A 417 -6.02 8.63 9.54
N GLY A 418 -5.92 8.88 8.23
CA GLY A 418 -5.66 10.21 7.69
C GLY A 418 -6.81 11.17 7.96
N VAL A 419 -8.04 10.71 7.76
CA VAL A 419 -9.26 11.48 8.01
C VAL A 419 -9.43 11.79 9.49
N LEU A 420 -9.22 10.79 10.37
CA LEU A 420 -9.28 10.98 11.83
C LEU A 420 -8.31 12.06 12.30
N VAL A 421 -7.05 11.99 11.86
CA VAL A 421 -5.99 12.93 12.25
C VAL A 421 -6.27 14.33 11.74
N ASP A 422 -6.66 14.49 10.47
CA ASP A 422 -6.90 15.79 9.86
C ASP A 422 -8.15 16.49 10.43
N ALA A 423 -9.23 15.74 10.62
CA ALA A 423 -10.46 16.25 11.24
C ALA A 423 -10.22 16.67 12.69
N ALA A 424 -9.52 15.83 13.48
CA ALA A 424 -9.16 16.15 14.86
C ALA A 424 -8.30 17.42 14.96
N HIS A 425 -7.29 17.57 14.09
CA HIS A 425 -6.46 18.76 14.04
C HIS A 425 -7.26 20.02 13.68
N ALA A 426 -8.17 19.92 12.70
CA ALA A 426 -9.03 21.04 12.32
C ALA A 426 -9.98 21.42 13.47
N LEU A 427 -10.67 20.47 14.09
CA LEU A 427 -11.58 20.69 15.21
C LEU A 427 -10.88 21.33 16.42
N ALA A 428 -9.70 20.82 16.79
CA ALA A 428 -8.87 21.44 17.83
C ALA A 428 -8.51 22.90 17.48
N SER A 429 -8.18 23.17 16.21
CA SER A 429 -7.88 24.53 15.73
C SER A 429 -9.10 25.47 15.81
N PHE A 430 -10.32 24.94 15.74
CA PHE A 430 -11.56 25.69 15.93
C PHE A 430 -11.96 25.89 17.37
N GLY A 431 -11.25 25.28 18.34
CA GLY A 431 -11.46 25.44 19.77
C GLY A 431 -12.19 24.29 20.44
N GLU A 432 -12.38 23.16 19.75
CA GLU A 432 -12.83 21.92 20.40
C GLU A 432 -11.78 21.42 21.40
N ASP A 433 -12.23 20.67 22.40
CA ASP A 433 -11.34 20.17 23.46
C ASP A 433 -10.22 19.27 22.89
N THR A 434 -8.98 19.67 23.11
CA THR A 434 -7.81 18.97 22.57
C THR A 434 -7.68 17.54 23.13
N GLY A 435 -8.12 17.29 24.36
CA GLY A 435 -8.13 15.94 24.95
C GLY A 435 -9.08 15.00 24.17
N SER A 436 -10.27 15.49 23.86
CA SER A 436 -11.23 14.76 23.01
C SER A 436 -10.69 14.50 21.60
N MET A 437 -9.93 15.44 21.04
CA MET A 437 -9.32 15.28 19.72
C MET A 437 -8.19 14.25 19.74
N LEU A 438 -7.40 14.18 20.80
CA LEU A 438 -6.41 13.13 21.01
C LEU A 438 -7.04 11.73 21.08
N ALA A 439 -8.24 11.61 21.62
CA ALA A 439 -8.98 10.34 21.63
C ALA A 439 -9.36 9.83 20.21
N LEU A 440 -9.35 10.69 19.18
CA LEU A 440 -9.48 10.30 17.78
C LEU A 440 -8.12 9.95 17.14
N VAL A 441 -7.07 10.64 17.54
CA VAL A 441 -5.73 10.50 16.95
C VAL A 441 -5.02 9.24 17.46
N ASP A 442 -5.14 8.90 18.74
CA ASP A 442 -4.46 7.74 19.31
C ASP A 442 -4.91 6.41 18.66
N PRO A 443 -6.22 6.14 18.44
CA PRO A 443 -6.65 5.00 17.63
C PRO A 443 -6.18 5.04 16.18
N ALA A 444 -6.11 6.22 15.56
CA ALA A 444 -5.63 6.36 14.19
C ALA A 444 -4.15 5.93 14.04
N LEU A 445 -3.31 6.27 15.03
CA LEU A 445 -1.92 5.85 15.08
C LEU A 445 -1.76 4.35 15.41
N ALA A 446 -2.69 3.78 16.18
CA ALA A 446 -2.75 2.32 16.40
C ALA A 446 -3.15 1.57 15.12
N LEU A 447 -4.05 2.13 14.29
CA LEU A 447 -4.44 1.57 13.01
C LEU A 447 -3.32 1.66 11.95
N ASN A 448 -2.53 2.73 11.96
CA ASN A 448 -1.37 2.90 11.07
C ASN A 448 -0.18 3.47 11.85
N PRO A 449 0.65 2.63 12.49
CA PRO A 449 1.84 3.07 13.22
C PRO A 449 2.91 3.73 12.32
N ASN A 450 2.87 3.50 11.01
CA ASN A 450 3.83 4.03 10.03
C ASN A 450 3.40 5.39 9.45
N PHE A 451 2.32 5.96 9.94
CA PHE A 451 1.77 7.23 9.48
C PHE A 451 2.56 8.44 10.03
N ALA A 452 3.70 8.77 9.38
CA ALA A 452 4.61 9.83 9.82
C ALA A 452 3.90 11.17 10.08
N ARG A 453 2.98 11.59 9.19
CA ARG A 453 2.22 12.82 9.35
C ARG A 453 1.26 12.76 10.56
N GLY A 454 0.68 11.61 10.82
CA GLY A 454 -0.16 11.38 12.00
C GLY A 454 0.61 11.59 13.29
N TRP A 455 1.83 11.06 13.40
CA TRP A 455 2.71 11.29 14.53
C TRP A 455 3.08 12.76 14.72
N HIS A 456 3.34 13.50 13.62
CA HIS A 456 3.59 14.94 13.68
C HIS A 456 2.39 15.71 14.25
N ILE A 457 1.19 15.46 13.75
CA ILE A 457 -0.06 16.11 14.22
C ILE A 457 -0.36 15.73 15.66
N SER A 458 -0.17 14.47 16.04
CA SER A 458 -0.29 14.04 17.43
C SER A 458 0.64 14.82 18.35
N GLY A 459 1.91 14.98 17.95
CA GLY A 459 2.87 15.81 18.70
C GLY A 459 2.41 17.25 18.84
N LEU A 460 1.86 17.86 17.79
CA LEU A 460 1.31 19.21 17.84
C LEU A 460 0.12 19.31 18.80
N LEU A 461 -0.83 18.38 18.73
CA LEU A 461 -2.00 18.35 19.63
C LEU A 461 -1.59 18.10 21.08
N ARG A 462 -0.62 17.23 21.33
CA ARG A 462 -0.07 16.99 22.67
C ARG A 462 0.62 18.25 23.23
N LEU A 463 1.30 19.00 22.38
CA LEU A 463 1.86 20.29 22.77
C LEU A 463 0.74 21.26 23.23
N TRP A 464 -0.35 21.36 22.47
CA TRP A 464 -1.51 22.18 22.85
C TRP A 464 -2.20 21.69 24.12
N ALA A 465 -2.24 20.38 24.33
CA ALA A 465 -2.73 19.76 25.56
C ALA A 465 -1.79 19.92 26.76
N GLY A 466 -0.62 20.56 26.60
CA GLY A 466 0.35 20.77 27.67
C GLY A 466 1.16 19.54 28.05
N GLN A 467 1.47 18.71 27.07
CA GLN A 467 2.28 17.48 27.20
C GLN A 467 3.56 17.59 26.37
N PRO A 468 4.51 18.53 26.66
CA PRO A 468 5.64 18.83 25.82
C PRO A 468 6.60 17.65 25.65
N GLU A 469 6.76 16.76 26.63
CA GLU A 469 7.66 15.59 26.54
C GLU A 469 7.12 14.58 25.51
N ILE A 470 5.83 14.26 25.60
CA ILE A 470 5.19 13.34 24.65
C ILE A 470 5.13 13.97 23.25
N ALA A 471 4.95 15.30 23.17
CA ALA A 471 4.99 16.00 21.89
C ALA A 471 6.35 15.83 21.19
N ILE A 472 7.47 15.92 21.91
CA ILE A 472 8.81 15.70 21.37
C ILE A 472 8.95 14.26 20.88
N GLU A 473 8.59 13.26 21.70
CA GLU A 473 8.66 11.84 21.36
C GLU A 473 7.89 11.52 20.05
N HIS A 474 6.66 12.03 19.95
CA HIS A 474 5.83 11.80 18.77
C HIS A 474 6.39 12.46 17.51
N VAL A 475 6.93 13.67 17.61
CA VAL A 475 7.53 14.36 16.47
C VAL A 475 8.87 13.71 16.08
N GLU A 476 9.66 13.22 17.03
CA GLU A 476 10.86 12.44 16.74
C GLU A 476 10.54 11.12 16.05
N THR A 477 9.44 10.45 16.43
CA THR A 477 8.91 9.28 15.72
C THR A 477 8.53 9.63 14.28
N SER A 478 7.85 10.76 14.04
CA SER A 478 7.55 11.26 12.69
C SER A 478 8.82 11.47 11.85
N LEU A 479 9.86 12.06 12.42
CA LEU A 479 11.15 12.27 11.73
C LEU A 479 11.86 10.95 11.41
N ARG A 480 11.80 9.98 12.31
CA ARG A 480 12.36 8.64 12.08
C ARG A 480 11.66 7.91 10.94
N LEU A 481 10.33 8.00 10.88
CA LEU A 481 9.53 7.38 9.82
C LEU A 481 9.69 8.08 8.46
N SER A 482 10.02 9.36 8.42
CA SER A 482 10.18 10.12 7.17
C SER A 482 11.41 11.05 7.23
N PRO A 483 12.64 10.52 7.21
CA PRO A 483 13.87 11.26 7.44
C PRO A 483 14.23 12.28 6.33
N ARG A 484 13.60 12.15 5.15
CA ARG A 484 13.80 13.06 3.99
C ARG A 484 12.67 14.09 3.81
N ALA A 485 11.65 14.08 4.68
CA ALA A 485 10.61 15.11 4.64
C ALA A 485 11.18 16.47 5.05
N ARG A 486 10.44 17.54 4.74
CA ARG A 486 10.74 18.87 5.27
C ARG A 486 10.74 18.81 6.80
N VAL A 487 11.88 19.12 7.40
CA VAL A 487 12.09 18.98 8.85
C VAL A 487 11.71 20.24 9.64
N GLY A 488 11.55 21.38 8.99
CA GLY A 488 11.24 22.66 9.62
C GLY A 488 10.00 22.66 10.50
N PRO A 489 8.83 22.16 10.05
CA PRO A 489 7.64 22.05 10.87
C PRO A 489 7.87 21.19 12.12
N ALA A 490 8.59 20.09 12.00
CA ALA A 490 8.92 19.20 13.11
C ALA A 490 9.80 19.90 14.14
N PHE A 491 10.88 20.54 13.70
CA PHE A 491 11.74 21.29 14.59
C PHE A 491 11.06 22.50 15.23
N SER A 492 10.08 23.12 14.57
CA SER A 492 9.26 24.18 15.16
C SER A 492 8.43 23.66 16.33
N VAL A 493 7.83 22.47 16.21
CA VAL A 493 7.07 21.84 17.31
C VAL A 493 8.00 21.44 18.45
N ILE A 494 9.13 20.76 18.17
CA ILE A 494 10.12 20.37 19.19
C ILE A 494 10.69 21.60 19.92
N GLY A 495 11.03 22.65 19.18
CA GLY A 495 11.52 23.91 19.73
C GLY A 495 10.49 24.58 20.64
N SER A 496 9.22 24.63 20.20
CA SER A 496 8.12 25.14 21.01
C SER A 496 7.87 24.28 22.25
N ALA A 497 8.00 22.95 22.16
CA ALA A 497 7.86 22.05 23.30
C ALA A 497 8.94 22.31 24.35
N HIS A 498 10.20 22.48 23.92
CA HIS A 498 11.27 22.88 24.83
C HIS A 498 11.02 24.27 25.44
N PHE A 499 10.48 25.22 24.64
CA PHE A 499 10.11 26.56 25.15
C PHE A 499 9.08 26.49 26.28
N TYR A 500 7.97 25.76 26.07
CA TYR A 500 6.94 25.62 27.10
C TYR A 500 7.40 24.82 28.33
N ALA A 501 8.36 23.91 28.15
CA ALA A 501 9.07 23.25 29.25
C ALA A 501 10.16 24.14 29.90
N ARG A 502 10.28 25.42 29.53
CA ARG A 502 11.27 26.39 30.00
C ARG A 502 12.74 25.96 29.78
N ARG A 503 12.99 25.06 28.81
CA ARG A 503 14.34 24.61 28.39
C ARG A 503 14.80 25.45 27.19
N PHE A 504 14.96 26.74 27.41
CA PHE A 504 15.23 27.71 26.32
C PHE A 504 16.54 27.43 25.59
N ASP A 505 17.56 26.94 26.27
CA ASP A 505 18.84 26.47 25.73
C ASP A 505 18.66 25.35 24.70
N LYS A 506 17.72 24.43 24.91
CA LYS A 506 17.38 23.36 23.96
C LYS A 506 16.41 23.83 22.88
N ALA A 507 15.56 24.81 23.16
CA ALA A 507 14.60 25.35 22.21
C ALA A 507 15.28 26.11 21.06
N VAL A 508 16.25 26.98 21.37
CA VAL A 508 16.92 27.85 20.41
C VAL A 508 17.54 27.10 19.22
N PRO A 509 18.35 26.03 19.39
CA PRO A 509 18.92 25.30 18.26
C PRO A 509 17.85 24.68 17.35
N LYS A 510 16.77 24.17 17.92
CA LYS A 510 15.67 23.56 17.14
C LYS A 510 14.90 24.61 16.33
N LEU A 511 14.63 25.76 16.92
CA LEU A 511 13.94 26.87 16.23
C LEU A 511 14.82 27.48 15.11
N LEU A 512 16.13 27.55 15.30
CA LEU A 512 17.06 27.97 14.24
C LEU A 512 17.07 26.99 13.07
N LEU A 513 17.05 25.68 13.33
CA LEU A 513 16.92 24.68 12.27
C LEU A 513 15.56 24.78 11.55
N ALA A 514 14.47 25.07 12.27
CA ALA A 514 13.17 25.31 11.67
C ALA A 514 13.18 26.52 10.73
N ILE A 515 13.83 27.61 11.12
CA ILE A 515 13.99 28.84 10.31
C ILE A 515 14.90 28.61 9.11
N GLN A 516 15.95 27.79 9.27
CA GLN A 516 16.84 27.42 8.16
C GLN A 516 16.10 26.67 7.05
N ASP A 517 15.20 25.74 7.42
CA ASP A 517 14.37 24.97 6.48
C ASP A 517 13.24 25.81 5.89
N ASP A 518 12.62 26.68 6.70
CA ASP A 518 11.55 27.59 6.29
C ASP A 518 11.81 29.02 6.82
N PRO A 519 12.53 29.86 6.05
CA PRO A 519 12.78 31.25 6.41
C PRO A 519 11.52 32.14 6.52
N THR A 520 10.36 31.64 6.12
CA THR A 520 9.08 32.36 6.19
C THR A 520 8.20 31.93 7.37
N SER A 521 8.70 31.04 8.23
CA SER A 521 7.96 30.50 9.39
C SER A 521 7.81 31.53 10.51
N ALA A 522 6.77 32.36 10.44
CA ALA A 522 6.47 33.36 11.48
C ALA A 522 6.39 32.74 12.88
N GLN A 523 5.86 31.52 13.00
CA GLN A 523 5.77 30.82 14.30
C GLN A 523 7.14 30.51 14.90
N ALA A 524 8.10 30.06 14.08
CA ALA A 524 9.45 29.76 14.57
C ALA A 524 10.18 31.03 15.04
N TYR A 525 10.03 32.14 14.28
CA TYR A 525 10.58 33.45 14.71
C TYR A 525 9.96 33.96 15.99
N ARG A 526 8.63 33.85 16.16
CA ARG A 526 7.96 34.29 17.40
C ARG A 526 8.47 33.48 18.61
N SER A 527 8.55 32.16 18.48
CA SER A 527 9.06 31.29 19.54
C SER A 527 10.53 31.57 19.87
N LEU A 528 11.35 31.83 18.85
CA LEU A 528 12.77 32.17 19.03
C LEU A 528 12.96 33.52 19.73
N ALA A 529 12.19 34.54 19.32
CA ALA A 529 12.23 35.85 19.96
C ALA A 529 11.85 35.77 21.45
N ALA A 530 10.77 34.99 21.76
CA ALA A 530 10.37 34.75 23.14
C ALA A 530 11.42 33.96 23.95
N CYS A 531 12.11 32.99 23.34
CA CYS A 531 13.23 32.27 23.97
C CYS A 531 14.36 33.23 24.35
N TYR A 532 14.85 34.03 23.40
CA TYR A 532 15.94 34.98 23.63
C TYR A 532 15.58 36.00 24.72
N ALA A 533 14.34 36.50 24.71
CA ALA A 533 13.86 37.43 25.71
C ALA A 533 13.88 36.82 27.14
N HIS A 534 13.38 35.60 27.29
CA HIS A 534 13.41 34.91 28.59
C HIS A 534 14.81 34.51 29.05
N MET A 535 15.76 34.38 28.11
CA MET A 535 17.19 34.15 28.43
C MET A 535 17.92 35.46 28.77
N GLY A 536 17.28 36.62 28.71
CA GLY A 536 17.92 37.92 28.89
C GLY A 536 18.73 38.41 27.67
N ARG A 537 18.68 37.71 26.55
CA ARG A 537 19.36 38.03 25.28
C ARG A 537 18.52 39.01 24.47
N LEU A 538 18.32 40.22 24.99
CA LEU A 538 17.36 41.18 24.45
C LEU A 538 17.74 41.71 23.07
N ASP A 539 19.01 41.79 22.73
CA ASP A 539 19.45 42.26 21.42
C ASP A 539 19.14 41.23 20.33
N ASP A 540 19.42 39.95 20.59
CA ASP A 540 19.03 38.85 19.71
C ASP A 540 17.50 38.74 19.55
N ALA A 541 16.76 38.99 20.64
CA ALA A 541 15.31 39.01 20.61
C ALA A 541 14.76 40.11 19.69
N ARG A 542 15.32 41.36 19.79
CA ARG A 542 14.92 42.49 18.93
C ARG A 542 15.25 42.22 17.47
N GLU A 543 16.45 41.74 17.16
CA GLU A 543 16.81 41.37 15.79
C GLU A 543 15.85 40.31 15.21
N THR A 544 15.48 39.31 16.03
CA THR A 544 14.53 38.28 15.63
C THR A 544 13.13 38.86 15.37
N VAL A 545 12.69 39.84 16.16
CA VAL A 545 11.41 40.59 15.97
C VAL A 545 11.45 41.42 14.68
N GLU A 546 12.57 42.05 14.34
CA GLU A 546 12.71 42.78 13.08
C GLU A 546 12.56 41.88 11.87
N ARG A 547 13.19 40.69 11.89
CA ARG A 547 13.00 39.68 10.85
C ARG A 547 11.56 39.19 10.76
N LEU A 548 10.90 38.97 11.91
CA LEU A 548 9.49 38.58 11.96
C LEU A 548 8.59 39.63 11.31
N ARG A 549 8.83 40.94 11.56
CA ARG A 549 8.06 42.03 10.95
C ARG A 549 8.16 42.10 9.43
N ALA A 550 9.27 41.63 8.86
CA ALA A 550 9.42 41.52 7.41
C ALA A 550 8.56 40.38 6.80
N ILE A 551 8.13 39.40 7.62
CA ILE A 551 7.37 38.22 7.18
C ILE A 551 5.87 38.41 7.41
N THR A 552 5.47 39.04 8.53
CA THR A 552 4.07 39.21 8.93
C THR A 552 3.84 40.50 9.71
N SER A 553 2.66 41.13 9.48
CA SER A 553 2.18 42.22 10.31
C SER A 553 1.59 41.78 11.65
N GLU A 554 1.21 40.48 11.75
CA GLU A 554 0.65 39.92 12.98
C GLU A 554 1.77 39.48 13.94
N MET A 555 2.02 40.25 14.97
CA MET A 555 3.03 39.95 15.98
C MET A 555 2.58 38.88 16.97
N VAL A 556 1.32 38.90 17.35
CA VAL A 556 0.71 37.99 18.33
C VAL A 556 -0.35 37.14 17.62
N PRO A 557 -0.12 35.82 17.46
CA PRO A 557 -1.08 34.94 16.80
C PRO A 557 -2.26 34.65 17.71
N THR A 558 -3.32 34.07 17.13
CA THR A 558 -4.42 33.51 17.91
C THR A 558 -3.92 32.35 18.77
N LEU A 559 -4.00 32.48 20.10
CA LEU A 559 -3.47 31.54 21.09
C LEU A 559 -4.56 30.76 21.84
N SER A 560 -5.80 30.75 21.33
CA SER A 560 -6.95 30.12 22.00
C SER A 560 -6.78 28.62 22.27
N VAL A 561 -5.97 27.95 21.45
CA VAL A 561 -5.69 26.52 21.55
C VAL A 561 -4.67 26.16 22.66
N LEU A 562 -3.91 27.13 23.17
CA LEU A 562 -2.89 26.89 24.18
C LEU A 562 -3.46 26.99 25.59
N LYS A 563 -2.89 26.21 26.52
CA LYS A 563 -3.15 26.36 27.95
C LYS A 563 -2.84 27.78 28.43
N PRO A 564 -3.58 28.31 29.43
CA PRO A 564 -3.38 29.68 29.92
C PRO A 564 -1.92 29.98 30.34
N GLU A 565 -1.26 29.07 31.04
CA GLU A 565 0.14 29.18 31.45
C GLU A 565 1.15 29.28 30.30
N TYR A 566 0.91 28.53 29.22
CA TYR A 566 1.74 28.58 28.01
C TYR A 566 1.52 29.87 27.23
N ARG A 567 0.26 30.31 27.18
CA ARG A 567 -0.12 31.58 26.57
C ARG A 567 0.58 32.74 27.27
N GLU A 568 0.54 32.77 28.61
CA GLU A 568 1.17 33.81 29.40
C GLU A 568 2.69 33.81 29.21
N LEU A 569 3.36 32.66 29.33
CA LEU A 569 4.79 32.54 29.07
C LEU A 569 5.18 33.05 27.68
N TYR A 570 4.40 32.70 26.66
CA TYR A 570 4.65 33.11 25.27
C TYR A 570 4.47 34.60 25.07
N LEU A 571 3.36 35.16 25.58
CA LEU A 571 3.05 36.59 25.47
C LEU A 571 4.05 37.46 26.26
N SER A 572 4.45 37.02 27.45
CA SER A 572 5.46 37.76 28.24
C SER A 572 6.82 37.81 27.50
N GLY A 573 7.24 36.69 26.89
CA GLY A 573 8.45 36.66 26.09
C GLY A 573 8.40 37.59 24.87
N LEU A 574 7.27 37.60 24.13
CA LEU A 574 7.10 38.51 22.99
C LEU A 574 7.05 39.98 23.38
N ARG A 575 6.40 40.34 24.49
CA ARG A 575 6.41 41.71 25.03
C ARG A 575 7.83 42.17 25.37
N LEU A 576 8.56 41.33 26.10
CA LEU A 576 9.97 41.61 26.42
C LEU A 576 10.82 41.78 25.16
N ALA A 577 10.63 40.92 24.14
CA ALA A 577 11.32 41.01 22.87
C ALA A 577 10.99 42.28 22.08
N ALA A 578 9.74 42.75 22.19
CA ALA A 578 9.31 44.00 21.56
C ALA A 578 9.79 45.27 22.29
N GLY A 579 10.34 45.13 23.51
CA GLY A 579 10.79 46.28 24.33
C GLY A 579 9.70 46.85 25.26
N ASP A 580 8.55 46.15 25.39
CA ASP A 580 7.50 46.52 26.30
C ASP A 580 7.85 46.11 27.73
N THR A 581 8.29 47.02 28.55
CA THR A 581 8.71 46.77 29.97
C THR A 581 7.58 46.93 30.96
N LYS A 582 6.30 46.88 30.54
CA LYS A 582 5.13 46.96 31.44
C LYS A 582 4.28 45.69 31.44
#